data_16de9b2bb165cd82740926c8e63772ad
#
_entry.id   16de9b2bb165cd82740926c8e63772ad
#
_cell.length_a   1.000
_cell.length_b   1.000
_cell.length_c   1.000
_cell.angle_alpha   90.00
_cell.angle_beta   90.00
_cell.angle_gamma   90.00
#
_symmetry.space_group_name_H-M   'P 1'
#
loop_
_entity.id
_entity.type
_entity.pdbx_description
1 polymer ?
#
loop_
_entity_poly.entity_id
_entity_poly.type
_entity_poly.pdbx_seq_one_letter_code
_entity_poly.pdbx_strand_id
1 'polypeptide(L)'
;MKKAVSTVQKAMGLSVLYSLFFGTNLFATNERVDTEVPAPITNSNNFVANSDSIVSDSTIYQRPKGLWKKVLYYFRESNKQKPNKKIDFGFVPGPNYSSTTGLGLGFLGTATYSTDRSDPTLQRSNASIYSNMTTKGFFMVGLRGNHIFPHEKFQLDYKINLSTFSNEYWGIGYVNADNDDNKTDYRRNRINAMARFMIKLAPKTFIGPFVNYRVVQARNIKDEYAYLWQGQSKTARAYTAGVSFTYDSRDFMLNASRGVFLQVDQTFTPRCFGNGDYNFSSTEATFATYGKLWKGAILAGELHGLFNYGHTPWAFMAEVGTNDRMRGYYAGRYNDKNLIEGQIELRQHIKGRSGVVAWVALANAFADFDHIAWRRTLPNAGVGYRWEFKKRINIRIDYGFTRNGGGLIFNINEAF
;
A
#
# COMPACT_ATOMS: atom_id res chain seq x y z
N MET A 1 -35.08 -11.26 9.02
CA MET A 1 -34.13 -10.24 9.46
C MET A 1 -33.01 -10.77 10.38
N LYS A 2 -33.27 -11.51 11.47
CA LYS A 2 -32.20 -12.04 12.37
C LYS A 2 -31.17 -12.97 11.70
N LYS A 3 -31.54 -13.79 10.72
CA LYS A 3 -30.60 -14.67 9.98
C LYS A 3 -29.68 -13.89 9.03
N ALA A 4 -30.15 -12.81 8.41
CA ALA A 4 -29.34 -11.96 7.52
C ALA A 4 -28.28 -11.17 8.30
N VAL A 5 -28.64 -10.65 9.48
CA VAL A 5 -27.69 -9.93 10.35
C VAL A 5 -26.58 -10.87 10.87
N SER A 6 -26.91 -12.11 11.22
CA SER A 6 -25.92 -13.13 11.64
C SER A 6 -24.95 -13.51 10.49
N THR A 7 -25.44 -13.55 9.25
CA THR A 7 -24.60 -13.86 8.08
C THR A 7 -23.69 -12.70 7.74
N VAL A 8 -24.15 -11.46 7.85
CA VAL A 8 -23.36 -10.26 7.65
C VAL A 8 -22.30 -10.09 8.75
N GLN A 9 -22.64 -10.38 10.01
CA GLN A 9 -21.66 -10.36 11.10
C GLN A 9 -20.59 -11.46 10.97
N LYS A 10 -20.96 -12.66 10.47
CA LYS A 10 -19.98 -13.72 10.18
C LYS A 10 -19.11 -13.37 8.97
N ALA A 11 -19.66 -12.76 7.93
CA ALA A 11 -18.91 -12.30 6.77
C ALA A 11 -17.99 -11.14 7.12
N MET A 12 -18.43 -10.18 7.96
CA MET A 12 -17.57 -9.11 8.49
C MET A 12 -16.43 -9.65 9.34
N GLY A 13 -16.67 -10.63 10.20
CA GLY A 13 -15.64 -11.26 11.03
C GLY A 13 -14.57 -12.00 10.21
N LEU A 14 -14.92 -12.54 9.05
CA LEU A 14 -13.97 -13.20 8.15
C LEU A 14 -13.22 -12.23 7.25
N SER A 15 -13.85 -11.14 6.82
CA SER A 15 -13.19 -10.13 5.97
C SER A 15 -12.14 -9.31 6.72
N VAL A 16 -12.29 -9.16 8.05
CA VAL A 16 -11.35 -8.46 8.92
C VAL A 16 -9.95 -9.10 8.94
N LEU A 17 -9.85 -10.40 8.75
CA LEU A 17 -8.56 -11.10 8.84
C LEU A 17 -7.67 -10.98 7.59
N TYR A 18 -8.23 -10.62 6.45
CA TYR A 18 -7.50 -10.64 5.17
C TYR A 18 -6.87 -9.32 4.75
N SER A 19 -7.52 -8.21 4.99
CA SER A 19 -6.94 -6.88 4.71
C SER A 19 -5.65 -6.65 5.50
N LEU A 20 -5.39 -7.53 6.51
CA LEU A 20 -4.16 -7.56 7.28
C LEU A 20 -2.89 -7.74 6.42
N PHE A 21 -3.02 -8.20 5.17
CA PHE A 21 -1.85 -8.61 4.42
C PHE A 21 -1.76 -8.11 2.97
N PHE A 22 -2.83 -7.53 2.44
CA PHE A 22 -2.88 -7.15 1.03
C PHE A 22 -3.32 -5.70 0.80
N GLY A 23 -2.92 -4.80 1.70
CA GLY A 23 -2.93 -3.39 1.34
C GLY A 23 -2.15 -3.21 0.05
N THR A 24 -2.85 -2.88 -1.03
CA THR A 24 -2.25 -2.55 -2.30
C THR A 24 -1.56 -1.20 -2.23
N ASN A 25 -0.54 -1.08 -1.37
CA ASN A 25 0.42 -0.01 -1.51
C ASN A 25 1.38 -0.40 -2.62
N LEU A 26 1.07 0.05 -3.81
CA LEU A 26 1.90 -0.15 -5.01
C LEU A 26 3.31 0.46 -4.87
N PHE A 27 3.55 1.27 -3.84
CA PHE A 27 4.83 1.90 -3.54
C PHE A 27 5.05 1.99 -2.03
N ALA A 28 5.08 0.86 -1.33
CA ALA A 28 5.58 0.86 0.04
C ALA A 28 7.09 0.72 -0.01
N THR A 29 7.73 1.83 0.06
CA THR A 29 9.10 1.99 0.52
C THR A 29 9.29 1.32 1.87
N ASN A 30 10.45 0.79 2.08
CA ASN A 30 11.09 0.27 3.29
C ASN A 30 10.30 0.39 4.61
N GLU A 31 9.82 -0.72 5.11
CA GLU A 31 9.36 -0.82 6.50
C GLU A 31 10.55 -0.71 7.46
N ARG A 32 10.76 0.47 8.03
CA ARG A 32 11.66 0.66 9.17
C ARG A 32 10.91 0.35 10.46
N VAL A 33 11.28 -0.70 11.11
CA VAL A 33 10.87 -0.96 12.49
C VAL A 33 11.89 -0.26 13.41
N ASP A 34 11.59 0.95 13.84
CA ASP A 34 12.38 1.60 14.88
C ASP A 34 12.12 0.87 16.23
N THR A 35 13.08 0.06 16.62
CA THR A 35 13.16 -0.41 18.00
C THR A 35 13.85 0.67 18.81
N GLU A 36 13.08 1.57 19.45
CA GLU A 36 13.60 2.36 20.56
C GLU A 36 13.91 1.39 21.72
N VAL A 37 15.18 1.16 21.94
CA VAL A 37 15.67 0.61 23.21
C VAL A 37 15.56 1.76 24.22
N PRO A 38 14.85 1.59 25.34
CA PRO A 38 14.85 2.59 26.40
C PRO A 38 16.29 2.74 26.96
N ALA A 39 16.77 3.95 27.01
CA ALA A 39 18.02 4.26 27.66
C ALA A 39 18.02 3.74 29.12
N PRO A 40 19.14 3.22 29.64
CA PRO A 40 19.19 2.74 31.02
C PRO A 40 19.00 3.93 31.99
N ILE A 41 17.95 3.87 32.79
CA ILE A 41 17.74 4.79 33.89
C ILE A 41 18.73 4.40 34.98
N THR A 42 19.81 5.14 35.09
CA THR A 42 20.66 5.11 36.28
C THR A 42 19.94 5.86 37.38
N ASN A 43 19.30 5.15 38.29
CA ASN A 43 18.98 5.64 39.61
C ASN A 43 19.46 4.60 40.64
N SER A 44 20.57 4.96 41.26
CA SER A 44 21.04 4.40 42.51
C SER A 44 20.01 4.67 43.62
N ASN A 45 19.34 3.63 44.11
CA ASN A 45 18.97 3.57 45.53
C ASN A 45 18.78 2.10 45.93
N ASN A 46 19.52 1.74 46.93
CA ASN A 46 19.54 0.49 47.64
C ASN A 46 18.13 0.00 48.02
N PHE A 47 17.81 -1.22 47.64
CA PHE A 47 16.90 -2.04 48.44
C PHE A 47 17.43 -3.48 48.54
N VAL A 48 17.41 -3.94 49.78
CA VAL A 48 17.90 -5.19 50.33
C VAL A 48 17.30 -6.40 49.61
N ALA A 49 18.16 -7.37 49.32
CA ALA A 49 17.82 -8.69 48.87
C ALA A 49 16.95 -9.42 49.91
N ASN A 50 15.75 -9.85 49.50
CA ASN A 50 15.10 -11.00 50.07
C ASN A 50 15.04 -12.10 49.03
N SER A 51 15.86 -13.10 49.24
CA SER A 51 15.74 -14.41 48.62
C SER A 51 14.45 -15.04 49.09
N ASP A 52 13.52 -15.33 48.18
CA ASP A 52 12.73 -16.56 48.23
C ASP A 52 11.79 -16.69 47.00
N SER A 53 11.79 -17.92 46.52
CA SER A 53 10.87 -18.52 45.57
C SER A 53 11.06 -18.20 44.07
N ILE A 54 11.97 -18.97 43.47
CA ILE A 54 11.82 -19.39 42.05
C ILE A 54 10.56 -20.23 41.99
N VAL A 55 9.43 -19.62 41.66
CA VAL A 55 8.25 -20.36 41.20
C VAL A 55 8.52 -20.67 39.74
N SER A 56 8.95 -21.90 39.48
CA SER A 56 8.92 -22.49 38.16
C SER A 56 7.46 -22.67 37.76
N ASP A 57 6.87 -21.65 37.16
CA ASP A 57 5.53 -21.76 36.57
C ASP A 57 5.63 -22.58 35.26
N SER A 58 5.76 -23.88 35.42
CA SER A 58 5.54 -24.88 34.39
C SER A 58 4.05 -25.02 34.12
N THR A 59 3.38 -23.95 33.74
CA THR A 59 2.07 -24.05 33.12
C THR A 59 2.26 -24.77 31.81
N ILE A 60 1.88 -26.04 31.80
CA ILE A 60 1.71 -26.89 30.62
C ILE A 60 0.78 -26.13 29.67
N TYR A 61 1.37 -25.46 28.68
CA TYR A 61 0.62 -24.76 27.65
C TYR A 61 -0.17 -25.79 26.83
N GLN A 62 -1.40 -26.06 27.22
CA GLN A 62 -2.31 -26.84 26.42
C GLN A 62 -2.56 -26.11 25.09
N ARG A 63 -2.15 -26.72 24.00
CA ARG A 63 -2.46 -26.20 22.65
C ARG A 63 -3.97 -26.02 22.53
N PRO A 64 -4.44 -24.83 22.15
CA PRO A 64 -5.87 -24.55 22.13
C PRO A 64 -6.60 -25.51 21.20
N LYS A 65 -7.64 -26.16 21.71
CA LYS A 65 -8.55 -27.02 20.93
C LYS A 65 -9.53 -26.10 20.17
N GLY A 66 -9.67 -26.31 18.86
CA GLY A 66 -10.56 -25.54 17.98
C GLY A 66 -9.82 -24.61 17.01
N LEU A 67 -10.30 -24.55 15.77
CA LEU A 67 -9.64 -23.82 14.66
C LEU A 67 -9.42 -22.34 15.00
N TRP A 68 -10.44 -21.67 15.52
CA TRP A 68 -10.38 -20.24 15.88
C TRP A 68 -9.40 -19.95 17.01
N LYS A 69 -9.36 -20.81 18.03
CA LYS A 69 -8.39 -20.65 19.12
C LYS A 69 -6.96 -20.86 18.65
N LYS A 70 -6.73 -21.79 17.70
CA LYS A 70 -5.41 -22.01 17.08
C LYS A 70 -4.99 -20.81 16.24
N VAL A 71 -5.91 -20.21 15.50
CA VAL A 71 -5.67 -19.01 14.69
C VAL A 71 -5.34 -17.82 15.59
N LEU A 72 -6.13 -17.56 16.63
CA LEU A 72 -5.85 -16.48 17.59
C LEU A 72 -4.54 -16.71 18.36
N TYR A 73 -4.24 -17.94 18.72
CA TYR A 73 -2.96 -18.30 19.34
C TYR A 73 -1.78 -18.06 18.41
N TYR A 74 -1.90 -18.46 17.13
CA TYR A 74 -0.88 -18.19 16.12
C TYR A 74 -0.60 -16.68 15.99
N PHE A 75 -1.63 -15.84 15.91
CA PHE A 75 -1.47 -14.38 15.83
C PHE A 75 -0.87 -13.78 17.12
N ARG A 76 -1.20 -14.32 18.27
CA ARG A 76 -0.62 -13.88 19.55
C ARG A 76 0.86 -14.26 19.68
N GLU A 77 1.24 -15.45 19.24
CA GLU A 77 2.63 -15.93 19.25
C GLU A 77 3.49 -15.32 18.11
N SER A 78 2.87 -14.98 16.99
CA SER A 78 3.58 -14.31 15.87
C SER A 78 4.13 -12.93 16.24
N ASN A 79 3.68 -12.34 17.36
CA ASN A 79 4.18 -11.07 17.90
C ASN A 79 5.43 -11.20 18.77
N LYS A 80 5.79 -12.42 19.16
CA LYS A 80 7.00 -12.63 19.97
C LYS A 80 8.21 -12.66 19.04
N GLN A 81 9.06 -11.64 19.11
CA GLN A 81 10.34 -11.66 18.43
C GLN A 81 11.15 -12.87 18.96
N LYS A 82 11.59 -13.72 18.05
CA LYS A 82 12.50 -14.84 18.36
C LYS A 82 13.92 -14.40 18.03
N PRO A 83 14.67 -13.82 18.97
CA PRO A 83 15.92 -13.11 18.68
C PRO A 83 17.04 -13.97 18.08
N ASN A 84 16.96 -15.29 18.18
CA ASN A 84 18.05 -16.20 17.80
C ASN A 84 17.89 -16.95 16.46
N LYS A 85 16.84 -16.67 15.67
CA LYS A 85 16.70 -17.34 14.36
C LYS A 85 17.44 -16.60 13.27
N LYS A 86 18.22 -17.37 12.45
CA LYS A 86 18.89 -16.84 11.24
C LYS A 86 17.88 -16.23 10.26
N ILE A 87 16.80 -16.94 10.03
CA ILE A 87 15.69 -16.55 9.16
C ILE A 87 14.40 -16.83 9.95
N ASP A 88 13.53 -15.87 10.03
CA ASP A 88 12.19 -16.05 10.61
C ASP A 88 11.16 -16.12 9.51
N PHE A 89 10.42 -17.23 9.47
CA PHE A 89 9.37 -17.45 8.47
C PHE A 89 8.00 -17.19 9.07
N GLY A 90 7.21 -16.39 8.36
CA GLY A 90 5.80 -16.16 8.65
C GLY A 90 4.94 -16.64 7.49
N PHE A 91 3.81 -17.24 7.80
CA PHE A 91 2.80 -17.63 6.80
C PHE A 91 1.43 -17.19 7.28
N VAL A 92 0.70 -16.50 6.42
CA VAL A 92 -0.61 -15.97 6.76
C VAL A 92 -1.57 -16.16 5.60
N PRO A 93 -2.51 -17.11 5.74
CA PRO A 93 -3.67 -17.19 4.86
C PRO A 93 -4.75 -16.20 5.32
N GLY A 94 -5.53 -15.67 4.39
CA GLY A 94 -6.62 -14.78 4.77
C GLY A 94 -7.72 -14.64 3.72
N PRO A 95 -8.99 -14.66 4.14
CA PRO A 95 -10.10 -14.25 3.28
C PRO A 95 -10.13 -12.74 3.10
N ASN A 96 -10.67 -12.26 1.98
CA ASN A 96 -10.85 -10.83 1.69
C ASN A 96 -12.19 -10.54 1.03
N TYR A 97 -12.58 -9.28 1.08
CA TYR A 97 -13.73 -8.78 0.36
C TYR A 97 -13.53 -7.34 -0.08
N SER A 98 -13.88 -7.05 -1.31
CA SER A 98 -14.13 -5.67 -1.76
C SER A 98 -15.35 -5.63 -2.66
N SER A 99 -16.03 -4.50 -2.72
CA SER A 99 -17.16 -4.29 -3.63
C SER A 99 -16.77 -4.49 -5.10
N THR A 100 -15.53 -4.15 -5.44
CA THR A 100 -14.98 -4.29 -6.80
C THR A 100 -14.61 -5.73 -7.15
N THR A 101 -13.92 -6.45 -6.27
CA THR A 101 -13.36 -7.78 -6.57
C THR A 101 -14.15 -8.95 -6.00
N GLY A 102 -15.10 -8.69 -5.11
CA GLY A 102 -15.90 -9.71 -4.44
C GLY A 102 -15.17 -10.41 -3.29
N LEU A 103 -15.64 -11.60 -2.91
CA LEU A 103 -15.02 -12.43 -1.89
C LEU A 103 -13.75 -13.08 -2.45
N GLY A 104 -12.66 -13.06 -1.71
CA GLY A 104 -11.38 -13.63 -2.11
C GLY A 104 -10.70 -14.45 -1.04
N LEU A 105 -9.71 -15.21 -1.47
CA LEU A 105 -8.76 -15.91 -0.64
C LEU A 105 -7.34 -15.61 -1.09
N GLY A 106 -6.50 -15.24 -0.15
CA GLY A 106 -5.08 -15.01 -0.42
C GLY A 106 -4.17 -15.64 0.60
N PHE A 107 -2.88 -15.58 0.33
CA PHE A 107 -1.86 -15.93 1.30
C PHE A 107 -0.66 -15.00 1.20
N LEU A 108 0.06 -14.87 2.30
CA LEU A 108 1.34 -14.20 2.39
C LEU A 108 2.33 -15.10 3.12
N GLY A 109 3.42 -15.47 2.46
CA GLY A 109 4.60 -16.06 3.06
C GLY A 109 5.70 -15.01 3.18
N THR A 110 6.30 -14.84 4.35
CA THR A 110 7.40 -13.89 4.57
C THR A 110 8.60 -14.59 5.16
N ALA A 111 9.79 -14.16 4.77
CA ALA A 111 11.06 -14.50 5.40
C ALA A 111 11.75 -13.21 5.80
N THR A 112 12.09 -13.05 7.08
CA THR A 112 12.88 -11.94 7.58
C THR A 112 14.23 -12.42 8.08
N TYR A 113 15.31 -11.71 7.71
CA TYR A 113 16.67 -12.09 8.04
C TYR A 113 17.55 -10.86 8.27
N SER A 114 18.62 -11.02 9.06
CA SER A 114 19.65 -9.98 9.22
C SER A 114 20.83 -10.29 8.31
N THR A 115 21.32 -9.26 7.63
CA THR A 115 22.53 -9.34 6.77
C THR A 115 23.81 -9.15 7.59
N ASP A 116 23.72 -8.47 8.73
CA ASP A 116 24.78 -8.37 9.72
C ASP A 116 24.21 -8.61 11.12
N ARG A 117 24.71 -9.62 11.81
CA ARG A 117 24.27 -10.00 13.15
C ARG A 117 25.07 -9.33 14.25
N SER A 118 26.21 -8.76 13.92
CA SER A 118 27.06 -8.04 14.83
C SER A 118 26.46 -6.65 15.14
N ASP A 119 25.60 -6.15 14.24
CA ASP A 119 24.87 -4.89 14.42
C ASP A 119 23.39 -5.15 14.79
N PRO A 120 23.03 -5.07 16.09
CA PRO A 120 21.64 -5.25 16.53
C PRO A 120 20.72 -4.11 16.12
N THR A 121 21.27 -2.97 15.68
CA THR A 121 20.52 -1.79 15.24
C THR A 121 20.18 -1.85 13.76
N LEU A 122 20.85 -2.74 13.01
CA LEU A 122 20.58 -2.92 11.58
C LEU A 122 19.18 -3.48 11.36
N GLN A 123 18.43 -2.81 10.52
CA GLN A 123 17.11 -3.29 10.11
C GLN A 123 17.18 -4.65 9.42
N ARG A 124 16.16 -5.46 9.67
CA ARG A 124 16.10 -6.79 9.05
C ARG A 124 15.62 -6.69 7.60
N SER A 125 16.32 -7.39 6.73
CA SER A 125 15.88 -7.64 5.35
C SER A 125 14.65 -8.53 5.32
N ASN A 126 13.83 -8.41 4.29
CA ASN A 126 12.66 -9.25 4.11
C ASN A 126 12.52 -9.74 2.65
N ALA A 127 11.90 -10.89 2.51
CA ALA A 127 11.41 -11.41 1.24
C ALA A 127 10.02 -11.99 1.45
N SER A 128 9.09 -11.71 0.56
CA SER A 128 7.70 -12.13 0.70
C SER A 128 7.15 -12.62 -0.63
N ILE A 129 6.47 -13.76 -0.58
CA ILE A 129 5.62 -14.25 -1.66
C ILE A 129 4.16 -14.08 -1.27
N TYR A 130 3.35 -13.60 -2.18
CA TYR A 130 1.93 -13.36 -1.92
C TYR A 130 1.07 -13.76 -3.11
N SER A 131 -0.16 -14.17 -2.83
CA SER A 131 -1.16 -14.38 -3.87
C SER A 131 -2.55 -14.00 -3.39
N ASN A 132 -3.45 -13.76 -4.34
CA ASN A 132 -4.85 -13.52 -4.09
C ASN A 132 -5.71 -14.02 -5.26
N MET A 133 -6.85 -14.62 -4.96
CA MET A 133 -7.88 -14.94 -5.95
C MET A 133 -9.26 -14.59 -5.40
N THR A 134 -10.16 -14.14 -6.28
CA THR A 134 -11.48 -13.68 -5.86
C THR A 134 -12.60 -14.22 -6.74
N THR A 135 -13.83 -14.16 -6.23
CA THR A 135 -15.04 -14.63 -6.92
C THR A 135 -15.37 -13.85 -8.19
N LYS A 136 -14.92 -12.59 -8.32
CA LYS A 136 -15.08 -11.80 -9.55
C LYS A 136 -13.90 -11.96 -10.53
N GLY A 137 -13.10 -13.04 -10.38
CA GLY A 137 -12.04 -13.38 -11.33
C GLY A 137 -10.78 -12.53 -11.22
N PHE A 138 -10.56 -11.83 -10.09
CA PHE A 138 -9.26 -11.26 -9.79
C PHE A 138 -8.30 -12.38 -9.37
N PHE A 139 -7.13 -12.41 -9.98
CA PHE A 139 -6.02 -13.26 -9.60
C PHE A 139 -4.74 -12.46 -9.59
N MET A 140 -3.94 -12.64 -8.55
CA MET A 140 -2.63 -12.02 -8.43
C MET A 140 -1.67 -12.96 -7.72
N VAL A 141 -0.43 -13.01 -8.19
CA VAL A 141 0.70 -13.63 -7.50
C VAL A 141 1.92 -12.71 -7.62
N GLY A 142 2.72 -12.64 -6.58
CA GLY A 142 3.90 -11.80 -6.59
C GLY A 142 4.94 -12.18 -5.56
N LEU A 143 6.14 -11.68 -5.80
CA LEU A 143 7.31 -11.70 -4.94
C LEU A 143 7.74 -10.26 -4.71
N ARG A 144 8.07 -9.91 -3.48
CA ARG A 144 8.67 -8.62 -3.12
C ARG A 144 9.64 -8.78 -1.99
N GLY A 145 10.61 -7.89 -1.89
CA GLY A 145 11.51 -7.87 -0.76
C GLY A 145 12.36 -6.61 -0.73
N ASN A 146 13.00 -6.46 0.41
CA ASN A 146 14.01 -5.44 0.67
C ASN A 146 15.23 -6.13 1.26
N HIS A 147 16.36 -5.99 0.60
CA HIS A 147 17.65 -6.47 1.09
C HIS A 147 18.47 -5.28 1.56
N ILE A 148 18.71 -5.20 2.86
CA ILE A 148 19.47 -4.13 3.50
C ILE A 148 20.90 -4.65 3.72
N PHE A 149 21.87 -3.98 3.12
CA PHE A 149 23.28 -4.33 3.26
C PHE A 149 23.84 -3.88 4.62
N PRO A 150 24.97 -4.45 5.08
CA PRO A 150 25.62 -4.05 6.33
C PRO A 150 25.79 -2.52 6.42
N HIS A 151 25.68 -1.98 7.63
CA HIS A 151 25.75 -0.54 7.94
C HIS A 151 24.66 0.29 7.25
N GLU A 152 23.62 -0.33 6.68
CA GLU A 152 22.52 0.34 5.97
C GLU A 152 22.98 1.28 4.82
N LYS A 153 24.20 1.08 4.31
CA LYS A 153 24.78 1.94 3.27
C LYS A 153 24.08 1.78 1.94
N PHE A 154 23.62 0.56 1.65
CA PHE A 154 22.91 0.20 0.43
C PHE A 154 21.64 -0.57 0.76
N GLN A 155 20.63 -0.45 -0.10
CA GLN A 155 19.39 -1.21 -0.04
C GLN A 155 19.00 -1.64 -1.45
N LEU A 156 18.50 -2.86 -1.58
CA LEU A 156 17.94 -3.39 -2.83
C LEU A 156 16.48 -3.75 -2.62
N ASP A 157 15.59 -2.98 -3.22
CA ASP A 157 14.17 -3.28 -3.28
C ASP A 157 13.86 -4.03 -4.57
N TYR A 158 13.07 -5.07 -4.49
CA TYR A 158 12.62 -5.80 -5.66
C TYR A 158 11.16 -6.20 -5.55
N LYS A 159 10.48 -6.23 -6.71
CA LYS A 159 9.08 -6.59 -6.81
C LYS A 159 8.80 -7.22 -8.16
N ILE A 160 8.18 -8.39 -8.14
CA ILE A 160 7.64 -9.04 -9.33
C ILE A 160 6.19 -9.38 -9.04
N ASN A 161 5.26 -9.00 -9.91
CA ASN A 161 3.89 -9.43 -9.80
C ASN A 161 3.25 -9.70 -11.16
N LEU A 162 2.34 -10.65 -11.13
CA LEU A 162 1.47 -11.04 -12.22
C LEU A 162 0.04 -10.89 -11.73
N SER A 163 -0.83 -10.26 -12.51
CA SER A 163 -2.23 -10.13 -12.13
C SER A 163 -3.15 -10.15 -13.35
N THR A 164 -4.36 -10.65 -13.13
CA THR A 164 -5.46 -10.58 -14.10
C THR A 164 -6.75 -10.23 -13.36
N PHE A 165 -7.55 -9.33 -13.92
CA PHE A 165 -8.83 -8.94 -13.33
C PHE A 165 -9.75 -8.30 -14.36
N SER A 166 -11.06 -8.41 -14.14
CA SER A 166 -12.05 -7.61 -14.86
C SER A 166 -11.99 -6.19 -14.35
N ASN A 167 -11.84 -5.24 -15.26
CA ASN A 167 -11.76 -3.83 -14.98
C ASN A 167 -12.77 -3.07 -15.84
N GLU A 168 -13.30 -1.98 -15.33
CA GLU A 168 -14.13 -1.08 -16.09
C GLU A 168 -13.26 0.02 -16.72
N TYR A 169 -13.64 0.53 -17.88
CA TYR A 169 -12.92 1.57 -18.60
C TYR A 169 -13.90 2.52 -19.29
N TRP A 170 -13.59 3.80 -19.23
CA TRP A 170 -14.39 4.88 -19.85
C TRP A 170 -13.62 5.63 -20.96
N GLY A 171 -12.39 5.22 -21.26
CA GLY A 171 -11.50 5.94 -22.16
C GLY A 171 -10.56 6.90 -21.41
N ILE A 172 -9.82 7.71 -22.15
CA ILE A 172 -8.85 8.66 -21.65
C ILE A 172 -9.49 10.05 -21.53
N GLY A 173 -9.19 10.75 -20.43
CA GLY A 173 -9.58 12.13 -20.20
C GLY A 173 -10.93 12.28 -19.48
N TYR A 174 -11.10 13.46 -18.86
CA TYR A 174 -12.24 13.78 -18.02
C TYR A 174 -13.60 13.64 -18.77
N VAL A 175 -13.68 14.11 -20.01
CA VAL A 175 -14.93 14.11 -20.79
C VAL A 175 -15.45 12.70 -21.00
N ASN A 176 -14.57 11.77 -21.34
CA ASN A 176 -14.94 10.35 -21.50
C ASN A 176 -15.33 9.73 -20.15
N ALA A 177 -14.58 10.02 -19.09
CA ALA A 177 -14.83 9.50 -17.75
C ALA A 177 -16.15 9.99 -17.13
N ASP A 178 -16.60 11.21 -17.49
CA ASP A 178 -17.84 11.81 -16.97
C ASP A 178 -19.10 11.32 -17.70
N ASN A 179 -18.95 10.58 -18.80
CA ASN A 179 -20.04 9.97 -19.55
C ASN A 179 -20.14 8.46 -19.23
N ASP A 180 -21.23 8.05 -18.58
CA ASP A 180 -21.46 6.66 -18.21
C ASP A 180 -21.75 5.74 -19.42
N ASP A 181 -22.16 6.28 -20.57
CA ASP A 181 -22.35 5.50 -21.80
C ASP A 181 -21.03 4.94 -22.36
N ASN A 182 -19.90 5.56 -22.01
CA ASN A 182 -18.58 5.06 -22.38
C ASN A 182 -18.13 3.87 -21.54
N LYS A 183 -18.86 3.52 -20.47
CA LYS A 183 -18.48 2.45 -19.55
C LYS A 183 -18.47 1.09 -20.26
N THR A 184 -17.31 0.45 -20.28
CA THR A 184 -17.14 -0.91 -20.81
C THR A 184 -16.30 -1.76 -19.89
N ASP A 185 -16.58 -3.05 -19.87
CA ASP A 185 -15.78 -4.04 -19.16
C ASP A 185 -14.68 -4.59 -20.07
N TYR A 186 -13.50 -4.80 -19.50
CA TYR A 186 -12.42 -5.51 -20.18
C TYR A 186 -11.59 -6.31 -19.19
N ARG A 187 -10.84 -7.29 -19.66
CA ARG A 187 -9.90 -8.04 -18.83
C ARG A 187 -8.52 -7.41 -18.91
N ARG A 188 -8.00 -6.97 -17.76
CA ARG A 188 -6.66 -6.38 -17.64
C ARG A 188 -5.67 -7.41 -17.12
N ASN A 189 -4.73 -7.81 -17.97
CA ASN A 189 -3.60 -8.63 -17.58
C ASN A 189 -2.39 -7.73 -17.37
N ARG A 190 -1.67 -7.93 -16.26
CA ARG A 190 -0.52 -7.10 -15.91
C ARG A 190 0.66 -7.96 -15.47
N ILE A 191 1.84 -7.62 -15.98
CA ILE A 191 3.14 -8.08 -15.49
C ILE A 191 3.90 -6.85 -15.04
N ASN A 192 4.52 -6.90 -13.87
CA ASN A 192 5.40 -5.85 -13.38
C ASN A 192 6.61 -6.49 -12.70
N ALA A 193 7.81 -6.11 -13.10
CA ALA A 193 9.07 -6.52 -12.48
C ALA A 193 9.96 -5.29 -12.28
N MET A 194 10.32 -5.00 -11.04
CA MET A 194 11.08 -3.82 -10.63
C MET A 194 12.24 -4.22 -9.72
N ALA A 195 13.39 -3.59 -9.91
CA ALA A 195 14.51 -3.62 -9.00
C ALA A 195 15.02 -2.19 -8.80
N ARG A 196 15.23 -1.77 -7.55
CA ARG A 196 15.70 -0.46 -7.14
C ARG A 196 16.89 -0.62 -6.20
N PHE A 197 18.00 0.01 -6.53
CA PHE A 197 19.22 -0.01 -5.72
C PHE A 197 19.43 1.38 -5.11
N MET A 198 19.30 1.49 -3.79
CA MET A 198 19.35 2.75 -3.07
C MET A 198 20.67 2.87 -2.30
N ILE A 199 21.26 4.05 -2.38
CA ILE A 199 22.51 4.44 -1.72
C ILE A 199 22.18 5.48 -0.66
N LYS A 200 22.63 5.28 0.56
CA LYS A 200 22.44 6.23 1.65
C LYS A 200 23.35 7.44 1.45
N LEU A 201 22.76 8.60 1.26
CA LEU A 201 23.48 9.88 1.14
C LEU A 201 23.69 10.56 2.49
N ALA A 202 22.66 10.53 3.33
CA ALA A 202 22.63 11.15 4.64
C ALA A 202 21.67 10.37 5.55
N PRO A 203 21.59 10.64 6.84
CA PRO A 203 20.56 10.08 7.70
C PRO A 203 19.18 10.26 7.08
N LYS A 204 18.41 9.16 6.94
CA LYS A 204 17.04 9.15 6.40
C LYS A 204 16.93 9.52 4.91
N THR A 205 18.05 9.67 4.19
CA THR A 205 18.09 10.13 2.80
C THR A 205 18.78 9.11 1.92
N PHE A 206 18.08 8.69 0.87
CA PHE A 206 18.57 7.70 -0.09
C PHE A 206 18.35 8.20 -1.51
N ILE A 207 19.27 7.82 -2.41
CA ILE A 207 19.14 8.01 -3.85
C ILE A 207 19.63 6.75 -4.57
N GLY A 208 19.07 6.44 -5.72
CA GLY A 208 19.61 5.35 -6.50
C GLY A 208 18.86 5.05 -7.78
N PRO A 209 19.49 4.28 -8.67
CA PRO A 209 18.86 3.85 -9.91
C PRO A 209 17.82 2.78 -9.67
N PHE A 210 16.86 2.70 -10.57
CA PHE A 210 15.97 1.56 -10.65
C PHE A 210 15.62 1.22 -12.10
N VAL A 211 15.24 -0.03 -12.30
CA VAL A 211 14.72 -0.55 -13.57
C VAL A 211 13.35 -1.14 -13.33
N ASN A 212 12.47 -1.00 -14.31
CA ASN A 212 11.13 -1.54 -14.24
C ASN A 212 10.70 -2.06 -15.61
N TYR A 213 10.19 -3.28 -15.64
CA TYR A 213 9.54 -3.89 -16.78
C TYR A 213 8.05 -4.04 -16.52
N ARG A 214 7.23 -3.46 -17.37
CA ARG A 214 5.76 -3.51 -17.26
C ARG A 214 5.14 -3.97 -18.57
N VAL A 215 4.17 -4.86 -18.46
CA VAL A 215 3.28 -5.23 -19.55
C VAL A 215 1.85 -5.10 -19.06
N VAL A 216 1.01 -4.43 -19.82
CA VAL A 216 -0.43 -4.37 -19.59
C VAL A 216 -1.12 -4.76 -20.88
N GLN A 217 -2.05 -5.71 -20.79
CA GLN A 217 -2.82 -6.18 -21.92
C GLN A 217 -4.32 -6.06 -21.59
N ALA A 218 -5.07 -5.41 -22.47
CA ALA A 218 -6.52 -5.39 -22.45
C ALA A 218 -7.07 -6.53 -23.35
N ARG A 219 -7.94 -7.35 -22.80
CA ARG A 219 -8.62 -8.45 -23.48
C ARG A 219 -10.13 -8.34 -23.31
N ASN A 220 -10.88 -9.08 -24.13
CA ASN A 220 -12.35 -9.16 -24.07
C ASN A 220 -13.01 -7.77 -24.19
N ILE A 221 -12.46 -6.92 -25.04
CA ILE A 221 -13.02 -5.61 -25.36
C ILE A 221 -14.13 -5.85 -26.38
N LYS A 222 -15.31 -5.28 -26.14
CA LYS A 222 -16.39 -5.28 -27.11
C LYS A 222 -16.05 -4.31 -28.27
N ASP A 223 -16.31 -4.71 -29.52
CA ASP A 223 -15.89 -3.93 -30.71
C ASP A 223 -16.51 -2.53 -30.72
N GLU A 224 -17.74 -2.38 -30.25
CA GLU A 224 -18.44 -1.09 -30.13
C GLU A 224 -17.72 -0.06 -29.24
N TYR A 225 -16.87 -0.50 -28.30
CA TYR A 225 -16.10 0.35 -27.41
C TYR A 225 -14.60 0.45 -27.77
N ALA A 226 -14.18 -0.15 -28.90
CA ALA A 226 -12.77 -0.14 -29.30
C ALA A 226 -12.20 1.28 -29.51
N TYR A 227 -13.04 2.25 -29.84
CA TYR A 227 -12.68 3.66 -30.01
C TYR A 227 -12.12 4.30 -28.71
N LEU A 228 -12.49 3.80 -27.53
CA LEU A 228 -12.00 4.32 -26.26
C LEU A 228 -10.49 4.17 -26.09
N TRP A 229 -9.87 3.24 -26.79
CA TRP A 229 -8.41 3.07 -26.84
C TRP A 229 -7.72 3.99 -27.86
N GLN A 230 -8.48 4.85 -28.56
CA GLN A 230 -7.95 5.86 -29.50
C GLN A 230 -6.97 5.28 -30.54
N GLY A 231 -7.25 4.08 -31.05
CA GLY A 231 -6.38 3.39 -32.03
C GLY A 231 -5.08 2.82 -31.45
N GLN A 232 -4.84 2.97 -30.14
CA GLN A 232 -3.63 2.44 -29.51
C GLN A 232 -3.68 0.91 -29.42
N SER A 233 -2.49 0.29 -29.36
CA SER A 233 -2.37 -1.15 -29.14
C SER A 233 -3.03 -1.58 -27.83
N LYS A 234 -3.79 -2.66 -27.86
CA LYS A 234 -4.39 -3.30 -26.68
C LYS A 234 -3.33 -3.91 -25.72
N THR A 235 -2.09 -3.98 -26.14
CA THR A 235 -0.95 -4.41 -25.35
C THR A 235 0.09 -3.30 -25.32
N ALA A 236 0.38 -2.79 -24.12
CA ALA A 236 1.45 -1.83 -23.87
C ALA A 236 2.58 -2.51 -23.09
N ARG A 237 3.81 -2.31 -23.54
CA ARG A 237 5.04 -2.78 -22.87
C ARG A 237 5.91 -1.58 -22.56
N ALA A 238 6.63 -1.61 -21.43
CA ALA A 238 7.57 -0.57 -21.04
C ALA A 238 8.79 -1.19 -20.34
N TYR A 239 9.95 -1.00 -20.95
CA TYR A 239 11.25 -1.16 -20.31
C TYR A 239 11.70 0.22 -19.85
N THR A 240 11.82 0.41 -18.57
CA THR A 240 12.02 1.71 -17.95
C THR A 240 13.28 1.68 -17.09
N ALA A 241 14.10 2.71 -17.21
CA ALA A 241 15.16 3.01 -16.25
C ALA A 241 14.86 4.34 -15.57
N GLY A 242 15.31 4.51 -14.34
CA GLY A 242 15.02 5.72 -13.60
C GLY A 242 15.95 5.94 -12.42
N VAL A 243 15.73 7.09 -11.77
CA VAL A 243 16.41 7.45 -10.52
C VAL A 243 15.34 7.78 -9.49
N SER A 244 15.51 7.25 -8.29
CA SER A 244 14.66 7.48 -7.14
C SER A 244 15.40 8.26 -6.08
N PHE A 245 14.75 9.27 -5.50
CA PHE A 245 15.20 9.99 -4.32
C PHE A 245 14.16 9.79 -3.22
N THR A 246 14.61 9.49 -1.99
CA THR A 246 13.72 9.30 -0.84
C THR A 246 14.31 9.97 0.39
N TYR A 247 13.48 10.77 1.08
CA TYR A 247 13.71 11.27 2.42
C TYR A 247 12.58 10.81 3.32
N ASP A 248 12.89 10.05 4.39
CA ASP A 248 11.86 9.53 5.31
C ASP A 248 12.26 9.78 6.75
N SER A 249 11.61 10.75 7.38
CA SER A 249 11.79 11.10 8.78
C SER A 249 10.61 10.71 9.67
N ARG A 250 9.66 9.94 9.14
CA ARG A 250 8.50 9.44 9.89
C ARG A 250 8.95 8.62 11.09
N ASP A 251 8.23 8.78 12.19
CA ASP A 251 8.47 8.01 13.42
C ASP A 251 8.03 6.55 13.29
N PHE A 252 7.08 6.25 12.41
CA PHE A 252 6.65 4.90 12.06
C PHE A 252 5.97 4.91 10.69
N MET A 253 6.39 4.04 9.78
CA MET A 253 5.96 4.12 8.38
C MET A 253 4.50 3.77 8.14
N LEU A 254 3.97 2.78 8.89
CA LEU A 254 2.62 2.25 8.68
C LEU A 254 1.54 3.08 9.38
N ASN A 255 1.94 3.96 10.31
CA ASN A 255 1.04 4.82 11.09
C ASN A 255 1.84 5.97 11.67
N ALA A 256 2.27 6.89 10.82
CA ALA A 256 3.07 8.03 11.21
C ALA A 256 2.28 9.00 12.10
N SER A 257 2.92 9.48 13.18
CA SER A 257 2.36 10.51 14.04
C SER A 257 3.13 11.84 13.97
N ARG A 258 4.33 11.79 13.41
CA ARG A 258 5.22 12.96 13.19
C ARG A 258 6.23 12.63 12.09
N GLY A 259 6.76 13.68 11.49
CA GLY A 259 7.80 13.57 10.48
C GLY A 259 7.33 13.90 9.09
N VAL A 260 8.22 13.72 8.15
CA VAL A 260 8.04 14.06 6.74
C VAL A 260 8.51 12.90 5.89
N PHE A 261 7.78 12.64 4.83
CA PHE A 261 8.15 11.72 3.77
C PHE A 261 8.18 12.46 2.44
N LEU A 262 9.25 12.30 1.68
CA LEU A 262 9.38 12.82 0.32
C LEU A 262 9.99 11.71 -0.55
N GLN A 263 9.31 11.37 -1.62
CA GLN A 263 9.85 10.50 -2.67
C GLN A 263 9.68 11.17 -4.02
N VAL A 264 10.71 11.13 -4.84
CA VAL A 264 10.68 11.58 -6.22
C VAL A 264 11.31 10.51 -7.10
N ASP A 265 10.54 9.99 -8.03
CA ASP A 265 10.97 9.00 -9.01
C ASP A 265 10.94 9.64 -10.40
N GLN A 266 12.11 9.75 -11.05
CA GLN A 266 12.22 10.16 -12.44
C GLN A 266 12.48 8.93 -13.30
N THR A 267 11.63 8.69 -14.30
CA THR A 267 11.71 7.52 -15.17
C THR A 267 11.87 7.91 -16.63
N PHE A 268 12.55 7.03 -17.37
CA PHE A 268 12.78 7.15 -18.80
C PHE A 268 12.43 5.83 -19.49
N THR A 269 11.58 5.91 -20.50
CA THR A 269 11.08 4.76 -21.28
C THR A 269 11.34 5.05 -22.78
N PRO A 270 12.61 5.08 -23.22
CA PRO A 270 12.95 5.42 -24.58
C PRO A 270 12.70 4.26 -25.55
N ARG A 271 12.48 4.57 -26.84
CA ARG A 271 12.31 3.56 -27.90
C ARG A 271 13.46 2.56 -27.99
N CYS A 272 14.70 3.04 -27.76
CA CYS A 272 15.91 2.19 -27.85
C CYS A 272 15.94 1.02 -26.85
N PHE A 273 15.09 1.04 -25.81
CA PHE A 273 14.94 -0.09 -24.89
C PHE A 273 13.96 -1.17 -25.40
N GLY A 274 13.49 -1.08 -26.63
CA GLY A 274 12.54 -2.05 -27.20
C GLY A 274 11.07 -1.76 -26.85
N ASN A 275 10.75 -0.49 -26.59
CA ASN A 275 9.40 -0.03 -26.23
C ASN A 275 8.46 0.18 -27.44
N GLY A 276 8.85 -0.24 -28.64
CA GLY A 276 8.09 -0.02 -29.87
C GLY A 276 7.99 1.48 -30.18
N ASP A 277 6.76 1.97 -30.45
CA ASP A 277 6.51 3.38 -30.78
C ASP A 277 6.44 4.30 -29.55
N TYR A 278 6.48 3.76 -28.36
CA TYR A 278 6.39 4.55 -27.13
C TYR A 278 7.74 5.16 -26.77
N ASN A 279 7.72 6.46 -26.53
CA ASN A 279 8.87 7.23 -26.08
C ASN A 279 8.36 8.29 -25.09
N PHE A 280 8.52 8.01 -23.80
CA PHE A 280 8.03 8.88 -22.74
C PHE A 280 8.96 8.86 -21.51
N SER A 281 8.82 9.87 -20.70
CA SER A 281 9.38 9.92 -19.37
C SER A 281 8.29 10.26 -18.36
N SER A 282 8.49 9.91 -17.09
CA SER A 282 7.53 10.23 -16.06
C SER A 282 8.25 10.72 -14.80
N THR A 283 7.70 11.76 -14.19
CA THR A 283 8.07 12.23 -12.85
C THR A 283 6.92 11.89 -11.91
N GLU A 284 7.19 11.06 -10.90
CA GLU A 284 6.25 10.80 -9.81
C GLU A 284 6.82 11.38 -8.52
N ALA A 285 6.04 12.19 -7.82
CA ALA A 285 6.45 12.82 -6.58
C ALA A 285 5.37 12.64 -5.52
N THR A 286 5.80 12.24 -4.32
CA THR A 286 4.92 12.13 -3.14
C THR A 286 5.57 12.89 -1.99
N PHE A 287 4.82 13.81 -1.40
CA PHE A 287 5.19 14.52 -0.19
C PHE A 287 4.13 14.28 0.86
N ALA A 288 4.51 13.82 2.05
CA ALA A 288 3.58 13.67 3.17
C ALA A 288 4.19 14.24 4.46
N THR A 289 3.33 14.81 5.30
CA THR A 289 3.72 15.40 6.58
C THR A 289 2.73 15.03 7.67
N TYR A 290 3.23 14.90 8.89
CA TYR A 290 2.45 14.46 10.04
C TYR A 290 2.79 15.30 11.25
N GLY A 291 1.75 15.74 11.97
CA GLY A 291 1.90 16.54 13.20
C GLY A 291 0.83 16.21 14.22
N LYS A 292 1.21 16.21 15.49
CA LYS A 292 0.27 16.10 16.60
C LYS A 292 -0.40 17.46 16.83
N LEU A 293 -1.74 17.50 16.89
CA LEU A 293 -2.50 18.71 17.18
C LEU A 293 -2.82 18.82 18.67
N TRP A 294 -3.50 17.80 19.22
CA TRP A 294 -3.82 17.68 20.65
C TRP A 294 -3.76 16.23 21.08
N LYS A 295 -4.15 15.95 22.31
CA LYS A 295 -4.06 14.59 22.87
C LYS A 295 -4.88 13.60 22.03
N GLY A 296 -4.17 12.64 21.42
CA GLY A 296 -4.76 11.59 20.59
C GLY A 296 -5.11 12.04 19.18
N ALA A 297 -4.84 13.30 18.78
CA ALA A 297 -5.10 13.81 17.43
C ALA A 297 -3.81 13.97 16.63
N ILE A 298 -3.85 13.50 15.38
CA ILE A 298 -2.78 13.65 14.38
C ILE A 298 -3.40 14.28 13.15
N LEU A 299 -2.78 15.35 12.65
CA LEU A 299 -3.06 15.89 11.32
C LEU A 299 -2.03 15.35 10.36
N ALA A 300 -2.50 14.72 9.30
CA ALA A 300 -1.68 14.19 8.22
C ALA A 300 -2.04 14.89 6.92
N GLY A 301 -1.05 15.28 6.14
CA GLY A 301 -1.23 15.88 4.81
C GLY A 301 -0.38 15.15 3.78
N GLU A 302 -0.92 14.92 2.59
CA GLU A 302 -0.21 14.33 1.46
C GLU A 302 -0.49 15.11 0.19
N LEU A 303 0.56 15.32 -0.60
CA LEU A 303 0.50 15.82 -1.97
C LEU A 303 1.19 14.80 -2.88
N HIS A 304 0.54 14.43 -3.96
CA HIS A 304 1.05 13.49 -4.94
C HIS A 304 0.87 14.05 -6.35
N GLY A 305 1.87 13.83 -7.19
CA GLY A 305 1.82 14.17 -8.61
C GLY A 305 2.47 13.08 -9.46
N LEU A 306 1.84 12.78 -10.59
CA LEU A 306 2.39 11.93 -11.65
C LEU A 306 2.29 12.68 -12.97
N PHE A 307 3.43 12.96 -13.56
CA PHE A 307 3.55 13.76 -14.78
C PHE A 307 4.26 12.94 -15.85
N ASN A 308 3.57 12.71 -16.96
CA ASN A 308 4.09 11.98 -18.09
C ASN A 308 4.41 12.93 -19.25
N TYR A 309 5.57 12.79 -19.83
CA TYR A 309 6.07 13.60 -20.94
C TYR A 309 6.30 12.69 -22.16
N GLY A 310 5.91 13.15 -23.35
CA GLY A 310 6.05 12.39 -24.60
C GLY A 310 4.84 11.50 -24.90
N HIS A 311 5.04 10.42 -25.65
CA HIS A 311 4.00 9.52 -26.12
C HIS A 311 3.75 8.39 -25.11
N THR A 312 2.91 8.66 -24.11
CA THR A 312 2.54 7.71 -23.05
C THR A 312 1.36 6.84 -23.51
N PRO A 313 1.46 5.50 -23.45
CA PRO A 313 0.34 4.64 -23.78
C PRO A 313 -0.77 4.68 -22.72
N TRP A 314 -2.02 4.37 -23.15
CA TRP A 314 -3.21 4.31 -22.29
C TRP A 314 -3.00 3.56 -20.96
N ALA A 315 -2.21 2.50 -21.02
CA ALA A 315 -1.98 1.59 -19.90
C ALA A 315 -1.09 2.18 -18.78
N PHE A 316 -0.40 3.29 -19.05
CA PHE A 316 0.54 3.97 -18.13
C PHE A 316 0.14 5.42 -17.86
N MET A 317 -1.07 5.82 -18.25
CA MET A 317 -1.69 7.08 -17.85
C MET A 317 -1.85 7.16 -16.33
N ALA A 318 -1.91 8.35 -15.81
CA ALA A 318 -2.19 8.60 -14.40
C ALA A 318 -3.66 8.32 -14.10
N GLU A 319 -3.95 7.54 -13.08
CA GLU A 319 -5.29 7.07 -12.71
C GLU A 319 -5.70 7.67 -11.35
N VAL A 320 -6.88 8.29 -11.29
CA VAL A 320 -7.49 8.75 -10.03
C VAL A 320 -8.19 7.58 -9.32
N GLY A 321 -8.09 7.55 -7.99
CA GLY A 321 -8.80 6.58 -7.16
C GLY A 321 -7.93 5.37 -6.82
N THR A 322 -7.56 5.30 -5.56
CA THR A 322 -6.88 4.14 -4.96
C THR A 322 -7.51 3.85 -3.59
N ASN A 323 -7.04 2.81 -2.92
CA ASN A 323 -7.46 2.56 -1.54
C ASN A 323 -6.93 3.63 -0.57
N ASP A 324 -5.93 4.42 -0.96
CA ASP A 324 -5.20 5.33 -0.09
C ASP A 324 -5.41 6.80 -0.48
N ARG A 325 -5.61 7.10 -1.77
CA ARG A 325 -5.87 8.44 -2.32
C ARG A 325 -7.18 8.46 -3.06
N MET A 326 -7.91 9.59 -3.00
CA MET A 326 -9.22 9.74 -3.63
C MET A 326 -10.15 8.55 -3.35
N ARG A 327 -10.20 8.16 -2.09
CA ARG A 327 -10.87 6.96 -1.59
C ARG A 327 -12.36 6.95 -1.93
N GLY A 328 -12.82 5.86 -2.56
CA GLY A 328 -14.21 5.70 -3.01
C GLY A 328 -14.43 5.95 -4.48
N TYR A 329 -13.51 6.62 -5.19
CA TYR A 329 -13.51 6.64 -6.65
C TYR A 329 -13.12 5.26 -7.21
N TYR A 330 -13.75 4.87 -8.32
CA TYR A 330 -13.32 3.67 -9.03
C TYR A 330 -11.96 3.93 -9.69
N ALA A 331 -10.98 3.08 -9.37
CA ALA A 331 -9.61 3.22 -9.85
C ALA A 331 -9.54 3.18 -11.38
N GLY A 332 -9.04 4.26 -11.99
CA GLY A 332 -8.90 4.38 -13.43
C GLY A 332 -10.15 4.85 -14.17
N ARG A 333 -11.27 5.19 -13.49
CA ARG A 333 -12.38 5.88 -14.15
C ARG A 333 -11.92 7.21 -14.73
N TYR A 334 -11.35 8.06 -13.89
CA TYR A 334 -10.71 9.31 -14.31
C TYR A 334 -9.21 9.04 -14.49
N ASN A 335 -8.76 9.08 -15.72
CA ASN A 335 -7.36 8.89 -16.07
C ASN A 335 -6.98 9.88 -17.17
N ASP A 336 -5.74 10.36 -17.10
CA ASP A 336 -5.18 11.23 -18.13
C ASP A 336 -3.65 11.12 -18.09
N LYS A 337 -2.97 11.87 -18.92
CA LYS A 337 -1.52 11.88 -18.99
C LYS A 337 -0.86 12.31 -17.69
N ASN A 338 -1.43 13.30 -17.01
CA ASN A 338 -0.92 13.88 -15.78
C ASN A 338 -1.97 13.85 -14.68
N LEU A 339 -1.51 13.82 -13.43
CA LEU A 339 -2.34 13.86 -12.24
C LEU A 339 -1.65 14.71 -11.17
N ILE A 340 -2.43 15.55 -10.51
CA ILE A 340 -2.08 16.16 -9.24
C ILE A 340 -3.21 15.88 -8.26
N GLU A 341 -2.88 15.42 -7.07
CA GLU A 341 -3.85 15.14 -6.02
C GLU A 341 -3.29 15.45 -4.64
N GLY A 342 -4.16 15.86 -3.73
CA GLY A 342 -3.78 16.18 -2.36
C GLY A 342 -4.87 15.81 -1.39
N GLN A 343 -4.48 15.43 -0.18
CA GLN A 343 -5.40 15.08 0.89
C GLN A 343 -4.92 15.57 2.25
N ILE A 344 -5.88 15.86 3.11
CA ILE A 344 -5.65 16.18 4.53
C ILE A 344 -6.54 15.26 5.35
N GLU A 345 -5.98 14.60 6.35
CA GLU A 345 -6.65 13.63 7.19
C GLU A 345 -6.42 13.95 8.66
N LEU A 346 -7.50 14.05 9.42
CA LEU A 346 -7.49 14.15 10.88
C LEU A 346 -7.73 12.75 11.46
N ARG A 347 -6.77 12.25 12.22
CA ARG A 347 -6.83 10.97 12.93
C ARG A 347 -7.03 11.24 14.41
N GLN A 348 -8.10 10.71 15.01
CA GLN A 348 -8.40 10.88 16.43
C GLN A 348 -8.48 9.52 17.13
N HIS A 349 -7.59 9.29 18.07
CA HIS A 349 -7.71 8.19 19.00
C HIS A 349 -8.83 8.49 20.00
N ILE A 350 -9.77 7.55 20.19
CA ILE A 350 -10.93 7.71 21.06
C ILE A 350 -10.68 7.05 22.41
N LYS A 351 -10.64 5.71 22.42
CA LYS A 351 -10.45 4.93 23.66
C LYS A 351 -9.89 3.54 23.36
N GLY A 352 -8.95 3.08 24.17
CA GLY A 352 -8.38 1.74 24.07
C GLY A 352 -7.70 1.52 22.73
N ARG A 353 -8.27 0.70 21.85
CA ARG A 353 -7.77 0.40 20.51
C ARG A 353 -8.54 1.09 19.39
N SER A 354 -9.50 1.93 19.75
CA SER A 354 -10.44 2.54 18.80
C SER A 354 -10.07 3.98 18.47
N GLY A 355 -10.14 4.33 17.21
CA GLY A 355 -9.98 5.66 16.68
C GLY A 355 -10.91 5.92 15.51
N VAL A 356 -11.00 7.18 15.12
CA VAL A 356 -11.76 7.61 13.95
C VAL A 356 -10.90 8.54 13.10
N VAL A 357 -11.22 8.62 11.83
CA VAL A 357 -10.58 9.55 10.91
C VAL A 357 -11.65 10.28 10.09
N ALA A 358 -11.30 11.50 9.68
CA ALA A 358 -12.02 12.25 8.67
C ALA A 358 -11.01 12.88 7.72
N TRP A 359 -11.35 12.92 6.43
CA TRP A 359 -10.45 13.51 5.42
C TRP A 359 -11.22 14.29 4.37
N VAL A 360 -10.48 15.16 3.73
CA VAL A 360 -10.84 15.84 2.50
C VAL A 360 -9.70 15.70 1.51
N ALA A 361 -10.03 15.57 0.23
CA ALA A 361 -9.04 15.44 -0.84
C ALA A 361 -9.56 16.06 -2.15
N LEU A 362 -8.64 16.44 -2.99
CA LEU A 362 -8.88 16.96 -4.34
C LEU A 362 -7.93 16.29 -5.31
N ALA A 363 -8.39 16.02 -6.53
CA ALA A 363 -7.56 15.53 -7.63
C ALA A 363 -7.94 16.19 -8.94
N ASN A 364 -6.95 16.40 -9.80
CA ASN A 364 -7.15 16.87 -11.17
C ASN A 364 -6.27 16.04 -12.11
N ALA A 365 -6.91 15.32 -13.04
CA ALA A 365 -6.23 14.62 -14.12
C ALA A 365 -6.35 15.43 -15.40
N PHE A 366 -5.26 15.65 -16.12
CA PHE A 366 -5.19 16.55 -17.26
C PHE A 366 -4.19 16.08 -18.33
N ALA A 367 -4.43 16.46 -19.58
CA ALA A 367 -3.60 16.05 -20.72
C ALA A 367 -2.23 16.76 -20.71
N ASP A 368 -2.21 18.06 -20.46
CA ASP A 368 -1.00 18.88 -20.38
C ASP A 368 -1.23 20.10 -19.46
N PHE A 369 -0.17 20.80 -19.10
CA PHE A 369 -0.21 21.89 -18.13
C PHE A 369 -1.01 23.12 -18.62
N ASP A 370 -1.08 23.33 -19.92
CA ASP A 370 -1.82 24.46 -20.51
C ASP A 370 -3.33 24.20 -20.49
N HIS A 371 -3.75 22.94 -20.31
CA HIS A 371 -5.14 22.49 -20.29
C HIS A 371 -5.63 22.10 -18.90
N ILE A 372 -4.97 22.54 -17.83
CA ILE A 372 -5.49 22.35 -16.47
C ILE A 372 -6.81 23.12 -16.32
N ALA A 373 -7.89 22.38 -16.17
CA ALA A 373 -9.21 22.97 -15.97
C ALA A 373 -9.65 22.74 -14.50
N TRP A 374 -9.53 23.77 -13.68
CA TRP A 374 -9.89 23.69 -12.26
C TRP A 374 -11.34 23.28 -12.00
N ARG A 375 -12.26 23.61 -12.91
CA ARG A 375 -13.67 23.15 -12.86
C ARG A 375 -13.84 21.63 -12.99
N ARG A 376 -12.80 20.91 -13.45
CA ARG A 376 -12.75 19.44 -13.57
C ARG A 376 -12.10 18.78 -12.35
N THR A 377 -11.76 19.57 -11.33
CA THR A 377 -11.22 19.03 -10.10
C THR A 377 -12.25 18.15 -9.41
N LEU A 378 -11.82 16.97 -9.03
CA LEU A 378 -12.63 15.96 -8.39
C LEU A 378 -12.53 16.12 -6.88
N PRO A 379 -13.63 16.40 -6.15
CA PRO A 379 -13.64 16.45 -4.71
C PRO A 379 -13.79 15.05 -4.13
N ASN A 380 -13.19 14.84 -2.97
CA ASN A 380 -13.36 13.64 -2.17
C ASN A 380 -13.38 14.02 -0.68
N ALA A 381 -14.24 13.40 0.06
CA ALA A 381 -14.27 13.50 1.51
C ALA A 381 -14.69 12.17 2.10
N GLY A 382 -14.40 11.93 3.35
CA GLY A 382 -14.85 10.69 3.96
C GLY A 382 -14.57 10.59 5.44
N VAL A 383 -15.05 9.50 6.00
CA VAL A 383 -14.90 9.15 7.41
C VAL A 383 -14.49 7.69 7.53
N GLY A 384 -13.76 7.37 8.58
CA GLY A 384 -13.31 6.00 8.79
C GLY A 384 -13.16 5.65 10.26
N TYR A 385 -13.19 4.36 10.51
CA TYR A 385 -12.94 3.76 11.81
C TYR A 385 -11.58 3.07 11.81
N ARG A 386 -10.88 3.17 12.94
CA ARG A 386 -9.58 2.54 13.18
C ARG A 386 -9.66 1.63 14.38
N TRP A 387 -9.13 0.43 14.22
CA TRP A 387 -8.96 -0.48 15.34
C TRP A 387 -7.50 -0.96 15.39
N GLU A 388 -6.80 -0.60 16.46
CA GLU A 388 -5.40 -0.98 16.65
C GLU A 388 -5.31 -2.48 16.95
N PHE A 389 -4.96 -3.24 15.94
CA PHE A 389 -4.79 -4.69 16.04
C PHE A 389 -3.50 -5.07 16.76
N LYS A 390 -2.39 -4.44 16.36
CA LYS A 390 -1.09 -4.47 17.00
C LYS A 390 -0.66 -3.03 17.28
N LYS A 391 0.33 -2.83 18.16
CA LYS A 391 0.87 -1.49 18.42
C LYS A 391 1.21 -0.79 17.11
N ARG A 392 0.53 0.32 16.82
CA ARG A 392 0.66 1.16 15.63
C ARG A 392 0.30 0.48 14.29
N ILE A 393 -0.38 -0.64 14.33
CA ILE A 393 -0.94 -1.29 13.14
C ILE A 393 -2.46 -1.30 13.27
N ASN A 394 -3.13 -0.52 12.43
CA ASN A 394 -4.57 -0.33 12.48
C ASN A 394 -5.27 -1.16 11.40
N ILE A 395 -6.39 -1.76 11.77
CA ILE A 395 -7.43 -2.14 10.81
C ILE A 395 -8.22 -0.87 10.53
N ARG A 396 -8.42 -0.56 9.26
CA ARG A 396 -9.21 0.60 8.85
C ARG A 396 -10.43 0.19 8.04
N ILE A 397 -11.52 0.88 8.31
CA ILE A 397 -12.76 0.82 7.54
C ILE A 397 -13.07 2.26 7.18
N ASP A 398 -13.00 2.59 5.90
CA ASP A 398 -13.21 3.93 5.36
C ASP A 398 -14.44 3.95 4.46
N TYR A 399 -15.22 5.01 4.50
CA TYR A 399 -16.21 5.31 3.50
C TYR A 399 -15.92 6.67 2.87
N GLY A 400 -15.57 6.63 1.59
CA GLY A 400 -15.29 7.84 0.81
C GLY A 400 -16.49 8.27 -0.01
N PHE A 401 -16.81 9.55 0.08
CA PHE A 401 -17.81 10.22 -0.74
C PHE A 401 -17.13 10.81 -1.96
N THR A 402 -17.72 10.61 -3.12
CA THR A 402 -17.18 11.05 -4.40
C THR A 402 -18.27 11.75 -5.21
N ARG A 403 -17.90 12.42 -6.29
CA ARG A 403 -18.86 13.01 -7.23
C ARG A 403 -19.85 12.00 -7.80
N ASN A 404 -19.42 10.77 -8.00
CA ASN A 404 -20.19 9.69 -8.65
C ASN A 404 -20.78 8.70 -7.63
N GLY A 405 -20.90 9.07 -6.37
CA GLY A 405 -21.40 8.20 -5.30
C GLY A 405 -20.41 8.04 -4.16
N GLY A 406 -20.03 6.81 -3.81
CA GLY A 406 -19.09 6.54 -2.75
C GLY A 406 -18.65 5.09 -2.72
N GLY A 407 -17.65 4.79 -1.89
CA GLY A 407 -17.12 3.44 -1.77
C GLY A 407 -16.63 3.10 -0.38
N LEU A 408 -16.91 1.85 0.03
CA LEU A 408 -16.39 1.27 1.25
C LEU A 408 -15.01 0.66 0.96
N ILE A 409 -14.06 1.00 1.80
CA ILE A 409 -12.70 0.48 1.76
C ILE A 409 -12.40 -0.16 3.10
N PHE A 410 -11.92 -1.38 3.03
CA PHE A 410 -11.41 -2.10 4.17
C PHE A 410 -9.92 -2.39 3.91
N ASN A 411 -9.05 -1.96 4.80
CA ASN A 411 -7.60 -2.12 4.65
C ASN A 411 -6.91 -2.19 6.02
N ILE A 412 -5.59 -2.41 6.00
CA ILE A 412 -4.72 -2.31 7.16
C ILE A 412 -3.74 -1.19 6.97
N ASN A 413 -3.22 -0.70 8.08
CA ASN A 413 -2.41 0.50 8.23
C ASN A 413 -3.22 1.78 7.94
N GLU A 414 -2.55 2.91 8.01
CA GLU A 414 -3.14 4.16 7.59
C GLU A 414 -3.07 4.33 6.07
N ALA A 415 -3.75 5.33 5.54
CA ALA A 415 -3.78 5.57 4.10
C ALA A 415 -2.42 6.06 3.59
N PHE A 416 -1.67 6.83 4.42
CA PHE A 416 -0.35 7.37 4.08
C PHE A 416 0.43 7.76 5.33
#